data_515cd37b5eb882548816b93f94a8f79d
#
_entry.id   515cd37b5eb882548816b93f94a8f79d
#
_cell.length_a   1.000
_cell.length_b   1.000
_cell.length_c   1.000
_cell.angle_alpha   90.00
_cell.angle_beta   90.00
_cell.angle_gamma   90.00
#
_symmetry.space_group_name_H-M   'P 1'
#
loop_
_entity.id
_entity.type
_entity.pdbx_description
1 polymer ?
#
loop_
_entity_poly.entity_id
_entity_poly.type
_entity_poly.pdbx_seq_one_letter_code
_entity_poly.pdbx_strand_id
1 'polypeptide(L)'
;LEQNKQPEESSTSFQERYAVKILNSLPDMLTVFNHNEVGIEVVSNEETNHVGISNKDFEGMHMCQMVPPEAYQNIHANMQKVIATRTVSAAHHDMDFNGSHHYYENRIFPLDEEYVLIMCRDITERVATQQQLEIFKSVLDKVSDSILAVSSDGTLVYANKQFMEEYGVTQQMGTQKIYDLPVSMRTPELWEAKLKDIRDNGGSFSYRAAYVRKGEEKNRVHQVSTYLTQEDDTELIWFFTQDITDVIKKRDELRELNLLLDGILNNVPVYLYVKDPEDDFRYLYWNKAFAEHSKIPASRAIGRTDFEIFPERADAERFRRDDLELIRTHERIDMQETYVAATGETRIVQTLKALVPMEGRE
;
A
#
# COMPACT_ATOMS: atom_id res chain seq x y z
N LEU A 1 -84.63 27.12 -10.99
CA LEU A 1 -83.39 27.08 -10.19
C LEU A 1 -82.97 25.60 -10.10
N GLU A 2 -82.30 25.12 -11.11
CA GLU A 2 -81.64 23.84 -11.14
C GLU A 2 -80.29 23.95 -10.47
N GLN A 3 -80.11 23.25 -9.36
CA GLN A 3 -78.84 23.08 -8.69
C GLN A 3 -77.99 22.04 -9.42
N ASN A 4 -76.95 22.51 -10.02
CA ASN A 4 -75.85 21.71 -10.63
C ASN A 4 -75.09 20.97 -9.48
N LYS A 5 -75.44 19.68 -9.28
CA LYS A 5 -74.59 18.78 -8.49
C LYS A 5 -73.37 18.37 -9.34
N GLN A 6 -72.20 18.93 -9.09
CA GLN A 6 -70.96 18.34 -9.53
C GLN A 6 -70.79 17.00 -8.79
N PRO A 7 -70.36 15.93 -9.47
CA PRO A 7 -70.04 14.68 -8.78
C PRO A 7 -68.76 14.90 -7.95
N GLU A 8 -68.79 14.56 -6.66
CA GLU A 8 -67.64 14.33 -5.84
C GLU A 8 -66.80 13.23 -6.51
N GLU A 9 -65.74 13.59 -7.25
CA GLU A 9 -64.67 12.67 -7.62
C GLU A 9 -64.01 12.23 -6.31
N SER A 10 -64.24 10.97 -5.93
CA SER A 10 -63.78 10.36 -4.68
C SER A 10 -62.27 10.45 -4.61
N SER A 11 -61.76 10.92 -3.44
CA SER A 11 -60.33 11.00 -3.09
C SER A 11 -59.58 9.62 -3.18
N THR A 12 -60.33 8.55 -3.31
CA THR A 12 -59.87 7.16 -3.53
C THR A 12 -59.15 7.00 -4.87
N SER A 13 -59.51 7.77 -5.89
CA SER A 13 -59.03 7.58 -7.26
C SER A 13 -57.55 8.03 -7.47
N PHE A 14 -57.05 8.98 -6.66
CA PHE A 14 -55.64 9.43 -6.79
C PHE A 14 -54.65 8.40 -6.24
N GLN A 15 -54.90 7.88 -5.04
CA GLN A 15 -54.03 6.88 -4.39
C GLN A 15 -54.01 5.58 -5.24
N GLU A 16 -55.17 5.08 -5.72
CA GLU A 16 -55.23 3.89 -6.58
C GLU A 16 -54.49 4.13 -7.90
N ARG A 17 -54.68 5.30 -8.53
CA ARG A 17 -54.09 5.62 -9.86
C ARG A 17 -52.56 5.73 -9.81
N TYR A 18 -51.98 6.19 -8.71
CA TYR A 18 -50.53 6.43 -8.58
C TYR A 18 -49.82 5.34 -7.78
N ALA A 19 -50.52 4.54 -6.96
CA ALA A 19 -49.92 3.45 -6.18
C ALA A 19 -49.10 2.50 -7.06
N VAL A 20 -49.67 2.00 -8.14
CA VAL A 20 -49.01 1.09 -9.09
C VAL A 20 -47.79 1.76 -9.77
N LYS A 21 -47.91 3.05 -10.12
CA LYS A 21 -46.79 3.80 -10.73
C LYS A 21 -45.64 4.01 -9.73
N ILE A 22 -45.97 4.29 -8.47
CA ILE A 22 -44.96 4.44 -7.40
C ILE A 22 -44.27 3.11 -7.14
N LEU A 23 -45.06 2.02 -7.00
CA LEU A 23 -44.51 0.69 -6.77
C LEU A 23 -43.58 0.24 -7.91
N ASN A 24 -44.01 0.46 -9.19
CA ASN A 24 -43.17 0.15 -10.35
C ASN A 24 -41.95 1.05 -10.54
N SER A 25 -41.88 2.18 -9.86
CA SER A 25 -40.71 3.07 -9.89
C SER A 25 -39.65 2.77 -8.81
N LEU A 26 -39.98 1.87 -7.87
CA LEU A 26 -39.01 1.47 -6.83
C LEU A 26 -37.96 0.56 -7.45
N PRO A 27 -36.69 0.73 -7.06
CA PRO A 27 -35.61 -0.14 -7.53
C PRO A 27 -35.59 -1.51 -6.86
N ASP A 28 -36.52 -1.76 -5.94
CA ASP A 28 -36.60 -2.97 -5.14
C ASP A 28 -37.63 -3.94 -5.71
N MET A 29 -37.36 -5.24 -5.63
CA MET A 29 -38.34 -6.27 -5.96
C MET A 29 -39.36 -6.38 -4.81
N LEU A 30 -40.66 -6.28 -5.14
CA LEU A 30 -41.75 -6.38 -4.19
C LEU A 30 -42.59 -7.64 -4.49
N THR A 31 -42.72 -8.50 -3.48
CA THR A 31 -43.43 -9.78 -3.60
C THR A 31 -44.38 -9.96 -2.43
N VAL A 32 -45.56 -10.50 -2.73
CA VAL A 32 -46.59 -10.84 -1.73
C VAL A 32 -46.62 -12.35 -1.53
N PHE A 33 -46.56 -12.76 -0.25
CA PHE A 33 -46.68 -14.15 0.16
C PHE A 33 -47.85 -14.32 1.15
N ASN A 34 -48.49 -15.49 1.12
CA ASN A 34 -49.39 -15.86 2.22
C ASN A 34 -48.57 -16.39 3.45
N HIS A 35 -49.30 -16.61 4.55
CA HIS A 35 -48.67 -17.12 5.77
C HIS A 35 -48.12 -18.56 5.68
N ASN A 36 -48.46 -19.29 4.61
CA ASN A 36 -47.89 -20.60 4.29
C ASN A 36 -46.68 -20.48 3.33
N GLU A 37 -46.14 -19.25 3.13
CA GLU A 37 -44.95 -18.96 2.33
C GLU A 37 -45.11 -19.29 0.84
N VAL A 38 -46.37 -19.29 0.37
CA VAL A 38 -46.68 -19.44 -1.04
C VAL A 38 -46.75 -18.06 -1.69
N GLY A 39 -46.05 -17.88 -2.81
CA GLY A 39 -46.06 -16.65 -3.61
C GLY A 39 -47.45 -16.35 -4.17
N ILE A 40 -47.91 -15.13 -4.02
CA ILE A 40 -49.24 -14.65 -4.50
C ILE A 40 -49.05 -13.74 -5.70
N GLU A 41 -48.18 -12.73 -5.57
CA GLU A 41 -48.00 -11.71 -6.60
C GLU A 41 -46.62 -11.09 -6.56
N VAL A 42 -46.05 -10.75 -7.70
CA VAL A 42 -44.92 -9.84 -7.87
C VAL A 42 -45.48 -8.48 -8.24
N VAL A 43 -45.33 -7.50 -7.35
CA VAL A 43 -45.94 -6.17 -7.48
C VAL A 43 -45.01 -5.19 -8.21
N SER A 44 -43.71 -5.48 -8.26
CA SER A 44 -42.71 -4.62 -8.88
C SER A 44 -42.52 -4.89 -10.37
N ASN A 45 -41.81 -3.98 -11.06
CA ASN A 45 -41.47 -4.10 -12.47
C ASN A 45 -40.60 -5.36 -12.74
N GLU A 46 -40.75 -5.95 -13.94
CA GLU A 46 -39.92 -7.09 -14.39
C GLU A 46 -38.40 -6.78 -14.37
N GLU A 47 -38.01 -5.52 -14.57
CA GLU A 47 -36.60 -5.08 -14.54
C GLU A 47 -35.96 -5.21 -13.15
N THR A 48 -36.77 -5.25 -12.08
CA THR A 48 -36.27 -5.42 -10.68
C THR A 48 -36.30 -6.87 -10.22
N ASN A 49 -36.57 -7.81 -11.13
CA ASN A 49 -36.62 -9.24 -10.81
C ASN A 49 -35.20 -9.84 -10.69
N HIS A 50 -34.67 -9.82 -9.51
CA HIS A 50 -33.35 -10.37 -9.17
C HIS A 50 -33.36 -11.89 -8.91
N VAL A 51 -34.53 -12.54 -8.90
CA VAL A 51 -34.66 -13.98 -8.62
C VAL A 51 -34.75 -14.81 -9.91
N GLY A 52 -34.97 -14.16 -11.05
CA GLY A 52 -35.04 -14.82 -12.36
C GLY A 52 -36.28 -15.71 -12.55
N ILE A 53 -37.29 -15.57 -11.70
CA ILE A 53 -38.56 -16.31 -11.76
C ILE A 53 -39.59 -15.41 -12.44
N SER A 54 -40.23 -15.89 -13.49
CA SER A 54 -41.27 -15.09 -14.15
C SER A 54 -42.45 -14.85 -13.19
N ASN A 55 -43.18 -13.74 -13.36
CA ASN A 55 -44.37 -13.45 -12.53
C ASN A 55 -45.42 -14.56 -12.56
N LYS A 56 -45.51 -15.30 -13.67
CA LYS A 56 -46.42 -16.45 -13.81
C LYS A 56 -45.97 -17.68 -13.03
N ASP A 57 -44.66 -17.90 -12.95
CA ASP A 57 -44.08 -19.04 -12.24
C ASP A 57 -44.00 -18.77 -10.74
N PHE A 58 -44.02 -17.50 -10.35
CA PHE A 58 -43.98 -17.09 -8.95
C PHE A 58 -45.30 -17.44 -8.22
N GLU A 59 -46.44 -17.26 -8.88
CA GLU A 59 -47.75 -17.53 -8.30
C GLU A 59 -47.89 -19.03 -7.99
N GLY A 60 -48.18 -19.36 -6.72
CA GLY A 60 -48.34 -20.72 -6.23
C GLY A 60 -47.02 -21.43 -5.90
N MET A 61 -45.84 -20.81 -6.15
CA MET A 61 -44.56 -21.38 -5.81
C MET A 61 -44.25 -21.14 -4.32
N HIS A 62 -43.75 -22.16 -3.64
CA HIS A 62 -43.30 -22.00 -2.24
C HIS A 62 -41.91 -21.37 -2.15
N MET A 63 -41.70 -20.47 -1.19
CA MET A 63 -40.46 -19.70 -1.03
C MET A 63 -39.20 -20.57 -1.00
N CYS A 64 -39.24 -21.76 -0.40
CA CYS A 64 -38.08 -22.68 -0.35
C CYS A 64 -37.63 -23.17 -1.75
N GLN A 65 -38.40 -22.94 -2.80
CA GLN A 65 -38.06 -23.27 -4.19
C GLN A 65 -37.39 -22.09 -4.91
N MET A 66 -37.51 -20.89 -4.34
CA MET A 66 -37.08 -19.63 -4.95
C MET A 66 -35.66 -19.21 -4.51
N VAL A 67 -35.26 -19.62 -3.31
CA VAL A 67 -33.98 -19.18 -2.69
C VAL A 67 -33.20 -20.39 -2.14
N PRO A 68 -31.88 -20.28 -2.00
CA PRO A 68 -31.05 -21.32 -1.37
C PRO A 68 -31.50 -21.67 0.04
N PRO A 69 -31.26 -22.92 0.52
CA PRO A 69 -31.75 -23.38 1.83
C PRO A 69 -31.34 -22.51 3.02
N GLU A 70 -30.13 -21.94 3.00
CA GLU A 70 -29.64 -21.05 4.06
C GLU A 70 -30.37 -19.70 4.07
N ALA A 71 -30.57 -19.11 2.89
CA ALA A 71 -31.37 -17.90 2.70
C ALA A 71 -32.81 -18.11 3.13
N TYR A 72 -33.39 -19.26 2.74
CA TYR A 72 -34.75 -19.64 3.13
C TYR A 72 -34.91 -19.69 4.65
N GLN A 73 -34.04 -20.35 5.38
CA GLN A 73 -34.13 -20.46 6.85
C GLN A 73 -34.15 -19.06 7.50
N ASN A 74 -33.33 -18.13 7.03
CA ASN A 74 -33.27 -16.78 7.59
C ASN A 74 -34.54 -15.98 7.25
N ILE A 75 -35.01 -16.03 6.01
CA ILE A 75 -36.24 -15.33 5.59
C ILE A 75 -37.45 -15.92 6.31
N HIS A 76 -37.57 -17.26 6.39
CA HIS A 76 -38.62 -17.97 7.12
C HIS A 76 -38.72 -17.52 8.59
N ALA A 77 -37.58 -17.54 9.32
CA ALA A 77 -37.57 -17.15 10.73
C ALA A 77 -38.05 -15.69 10.92
N ASN A 78 -37.63 -14.79 10.05
CA ASN A 78 -38.07 -13.38 10.10
C ASN A 78 -39.53 -13.23 9.69
N MET A 79 -40.02 -13.98 8.72
CA MET A 79 -41.43 -13.97 8.29
C MET A 79 -42.32 -14.47 9.42
N GLN A 80 -42.01 -15.59 10.08
CA GLN A 80 -42.74 -16.09 11.25
C GLN A 80 -42.79 -15.05 12.38
N LYS A 81 -41.71 -14.34 12.63
CA LYS A 81 -41.67 -13.24 13.58
C LYS A 81 -42.61 -12.11 13.19
N VAL A 82 -42.64 -11.70 11.91
CA VAL A 82 -43.54 -10.64 11.41
C VAL A 82 -45.02 -11.07 11.55
N ILE A 83 -45.33 -12.31 11.23
CA ILE A 83 -46.68 -12.86 11.36
C ILE A 83 -47.14 -12.83 12.82
N ALA A 84 -46.26 -13.26 13.76
CA ALA A 84 -46.57 -13.31 15.18
C ALA A 84 -46.67 -11.95 15.86
N THR A 85 -45.75 -11.02 15.49
CA THR A 85 -45.60 -9.73 16.21
C THR A 85 -46.27 -8.55 15.52
N ARG A 86 -46.63 -8.72 14.24
CA ARG A 86 -47.13 -7.63 13.39
C ARG A 86 -46.17 -6.45 13.25
N THR A 87 -44.88 -6.68 13.45
CA THR A 87 -43.82 -5.67 13.31
C THR A 87 -42.92 -5.99 12.15
N VAL A 88 -42.43 -4.97 11.46
CA VAL A 88 -41.47 -5.12 10.34
C VAL A 88 -40.18 -5.79 10.81
N SER A 89 -39.69 -6.74 10.03
CA SER A 89 -38.40 -7.38 10.26
C SER A 89 -37.54 -7.33 9.01
N ALA A 90 -36.21 -7.41 9.16
CA ALA A 90 -35.26 -7.47 8.05
C ALA A 90 -34.43 -8.75 8.14
N ALA A 91 -34.23 -9.38 6.97
CA ALA A 91 -33.35 -10.54 6.78
C ALA A 91 -32.33 -10.22 5.71
N HIS A 92 -31.07 -10.60 5.96
CA HIS A 92 -30.00 -10.49 4.95
C HIS A 92 -29.60 -11.88 4.50
N HIS A 93 -29.35 -12.04 3.23
CA HIS A 93 -28.80 -13.27 2.67
C HIS A 93 -27.97 -12.94 1.43
N ASP A 94 -27.18 -13.90 1.01
CA ASP A 94 -26.43 -13.89 -0.22
C ASP A 94 -26.81 -15.11 -1.08
N MET A 95 -26.70 -14.96 -2.37
CA MET A 95 -26.88 -16.05 -3.31
C MET A 95 -26.19 -15.79 -4.63
N ASP A 96 -25.86 -16.87 -5.34
CA ASP A 96 -25.37 -16.78 -6.71
C ASP A 96 -26.54 -16.62 -7.68
N PHE A 97 -26.46 -15.58 -8.52
CA PHE A 97 -27.43 -15.31 -9.56
C PHE A 97 -26.72 -14.96 -10.87
N ASN A 98 -27.07 -15.61 -11.96
CA ASN A 98 -26.47 -15.44 -13.30
C ASN A 98 -24.93 -15.55 -13.31
N GLY A 99 -24.35 -16.39 -12.43
CA GLY A 99 -22.92 -16.61 -12.33
C GLY A 99 -22.15 -15.54 -11.54
N SER A 100 -22.85 -14.62 -10.87
CA SER A 100 -22.31 -13.62 -9.97
C SER A 100 -22.88 -13.77 -8.58
N HIS A 101 -22.08 -13.43 -7.57
CA HIS A 101 -22.50 -13.47 -6.16
C HIS A 101 -23.16 -12.16 -5.78
N HIS A 102 -24.36 -12.23 -5.22
CA HIS A 102 -25.16 -11.07 -4.84
C HIS A 102 -25.55 -11.11 -3.38
N TYR A 103 -25.69 -9.93 -2.78
CA TYR A 103 -26.17 -9.72 -1.41
C TYR A 103 -27.52 -9.03 -1.42
N TYR A 104 -28.47 -9.54 -0.64
CA TYR A 104 -29.84 -9.05 -0.57
C TYR A 104 -30.26 -8.68 0.84
N GLU A 105 -30.99 -7.56 0.97
CA GLU A 105 -31.75 -7.18 2.15
C GLU A 105 -33.23 -7.41 1.88
N ASN A 106 -33.88 -8.32 2.64
CA ASN A 106 -35.33 -8.51 2.59
C ASN A 106 -35.97 -7.80 3.76
N ARG A 107 -36.81 -6.82 3.49
CA ARG A 107 -37.68 -6.22 4.50
C ARG A 107 -39.08 -6.81 4.39
N ILE A 108 -39.57 -7.37 5.49
CA ILE A 108 -40.84 -8.11 5.55
C ILE A 108 -41.81 -7.27 6.32
N PHE A 109 -42.94 -6.95 5.68
CA PHE A 109 -44.00 -6.12 6.21
C PHE A 109 -45.27 -6.94 6.38
N PRO A 110 -46.02 -6.86 7.48
CA PRO A 110 -47.37 -7.44 7.57
C PRO A 110 -48.32 -6.61 6.75
N LEU A 111 -49.05 -7.21 5.81
CA LEU A 111 -50.10 -6.53 5.08
C LEU A 111 -51.43 -6.64 5.81
N ASP A 112 -51.88 -7.85 6.05
CA ASP A 112 -53.14 -8.15 6.75
C ASP A 112 -53.02 -9.49 7.52
N GLU A 113 -54.15 -10.13 7.84
CA GLU A 113 -54.19 -11.40 8.59
C GLU A 113 -53.73 -12.61 7.77
N GLU A 114 -53.65 -12.49 6.43
CA GLU A 114 -53.35 -13.59 5.53
C GLU A 114 -52.04 -13.41 4.74
N TYR A 115 -51.56 -12.13 4.59
CA TYR A 115 -50.49 -11.80 3.66
C TYR A 115 -49.38 -10.98 4.28
N VAL A 116 -48.17 -11.17 3.74
CA VAL A 116 -46.96 -10.35 4.02
C VAL A 116 -46.41 -9.84 2.70
N LEU A 117 -45.84 -8.64 2.72
CA LEU A 117 -45.05 -8.05 1.66
C LEU A 117 -43.57 -8.22 1.96
N ILE A 118 -42.82 -8.75 1.02
CA ILE A 118 -41.35 -8.78 1.08
C ILE A 118 -40.80 -7.80 0.05
N MET A 119 -40.03 -6.84 0.52
CA MET A 119 -39.22 -5.94 -0.30
C MET A 119 -37.81 -6.50 -0.33
N CYS A 120 -37.35 -6.95 -1.47
CA CYS A 120 -36.01 -7.48 -1.72
C CYS A 120 -35.15 -6.41 -2.42
N ARG A 121 -34.11 -5.99 -1.79
CA ARG A 121 -33.15 -5.01 -2.29
C ARG A 121 -31.81 -5.67 -2.56
N ASP A 122 -31.28 -5.50 -3.76
CA ASP A 122 -29.88 -5.84 -4.04
C ASP A 122 -28.97 -4.78 -3.37
N ILE A 123 -28.11 -5.24 -2.46
CA ILE A 123 -27.14 -4.42 -1.74
C ILE A 123 -25.70 -4.77 -2.10
N THR A 124 -25.49 -5.50 -3.20
CA THR A 124 -24.17 -6.02 -3.63
C THR A 124 -23.15 -4.92 -3.79
N GLU A 125 -23.49 -3.84 -4.49
CA GLU A 125 -22.59 -2.71 -4.69
C GLU A 125 -22.21 -2.04 -3.36
N ARG A 126 -23.20 -1.88 -2.47
CA ARG A 126 -22.97 -1.30 -1.14
C ARG A 126 -22.04 -2.17 -0.30
N VAL A 127 -22.26 -3.50 -0.29
CA VAL A 127 -21.41 -4.46 0.44
C VAL A 127 -20.00 -4.49 -0.15
N ALA A 128 -19.87 -4.54 -1.48
CA ALA A 128 -18.60 -4.52 -2.17
C ALA A 128 -17.79 -3.24 -1.86
N THR A 129 -18.42 -2.08 -1.90
CA THR A 129 -17.80 -0.80 -1.56
C THR A 129 -17.33 -0.80 -0.09
N GLN A 130 -18.17 -1.27 0.82
CA GLN A 130 -17.84 -1.37 2.25
C GLN A 130 -16.65 -2.31 2.48
N GLN A 131 -16.65 -3.49 1.85
CA GLN A 131 -15.55 -4.45 1.92
C GLN A 131 -14.24 -3.86 1.36
N GLN A 132 -14.29 -3.15 0.23
CA GLN A 132 -13.12 -2.48 -0.32
C GLN A 132 -12.55 -1.44 0.64
N LEU A 133 -13.40 -0.64 1.28
CA LEU A 133 -12.98 0.34 2.28
C LEU A 133 -12.31 -0.34 3.50
N GLU A 134 -12.88 -1.46 3.97
CA GLU A 134 -12.30 -2.22 5.10
C GLU A 134 -10.95 -2.85 4.74
N ILE A 135 -10.83 -3.42 3.54
CA ILE A 135 -9.55 -3.96 3.03
C ILE A 135 -8.53 -2.82 2.95
N PHE A 136 -8.89 -1.68 2.35
CA PHE A 136 -8.01 -0.54 2.20
C PHE A 136 -7.53 -0.01 3.56
N LYS A 137 -8.44 0.15 4.51
CA LYS A 137 -8.11 0.52 5.89
C LYS A 137 -7.17 -0.49 6.55
N SER A 138 -7.46 -1.78 6.41
CA SER A 138 -6.62 -2.85 6.96
C SER A 138 -5.20 -2.85 6.37
N VAL A 139 -5.05 -2.54 5.09
CA VAL A 139 -3.75 -2.40 4.43
C VAL A 139 -3.00 -1.19 5.00
N LEU A 140 -3.64 -0.03 5.07
CA LEU A 140 -3.03 1.18 5.62
C LEU A 140 -2.60 1.01 7.09
N ASP A 141 -3.38 0.25 7.89
CA ASP A 141 -3.05 -0.03 9.29
C ASP A 141 -1.89 -1.03 9.46
N LYS A 142 -1.54 -1.80 8.42
CA LYS A 142 -0.39 -2.73 8.41
C LYS A 142 0.89 -2.12 7.85
N VAL A 143 0.80 -0.96 7.21
CA VAL A 143 1.99 -0.25 6.73
C VAL A 143 2.80 0.24 7.93
N SER A 144 4.11 0.03 7.90
CA SER A 144 5.04 0.47 8.95
C SER A 144 5.28 1.98 8.98
N ASP A 145 4.91 2.68 7.92
CA ASP A 145 5.01 4.12 7.82
C ASP A 145 3.80 4.78 8.53
N SER A 146 4.05 5.88 9.22
CA SER A 146 2.99 6.69 9.82
C SER A 146 2.28 7.51 8.76
N ILE A 147 0.96 7.33 8.62
CA ILE A 147 0.13 8.02 7.61
C ILE A 147 -0.89 8.92 8.32
N LEU A 148 -0.93 10.16 7.90
CA LEU A 148 -1.85 11.18 8.40
C LEU A 148 -2.46 11.95 7.22
N ALA A 149 -3.76 12.22 7.26
CA ALA A 149 -4.41 13.20 6.38
C ALA A 149 -5.11 14.29 7.20
N VAL A 150 -4.95 15.51 6.77
CA VAL A 150 -5.55 16.69 7.38
C VAL A 150 -6.19 17.58 6.31
N SER A 151 -7.24 18.29 6.68
CA SER A 151 -7.82 19.34 5.83
C SER A 151 -6.97 20.61 5.86
N SER A 152 -7.22 21.55 4.95
CA SER A 152 -6.45 22.81 4.85
C SER A 152 -6.49 23.66 6.12
N ASP A 153 -7.54 23.53 6.94
CA ASP A 153 -7.64 24.18 8.24
C ASP A 153 -6.91 23.41 9.38
N GLY A 154 -6.21 22.34 9.05
CA GLY A 154 -5.44 21.51 9.96
C GLY A 154 -6.26 20.46 10.73
N THR A 155 -7.53 20.23 10.41
CA THR A 155 -8.36 19.21 11.06
C THR A 155 -7.92 17.81 10.63
N LEU A 156 -7.76 16.89 11.60
CA LEU A 156 -7.45 15.50 11.32
C LEU A 156 -8.63 14.81 10.64
N VAL A 157 -8.38 14.30 9.45
CA VAL A 157 -9.36 13.54 8.66
C VAL A 157 -9.08 12.04 8.76
N TYR A 158 -7.80 11.65 8.72
CA TYR A 158 -7.37 10.26 8.81
C TYR A 158 -6.02 10.14 9.51
N ALA A 159 -5.84 9.08 10.28
CA ALA A 159 -4.54 8.62 10.76
C ALA A 159 -4.55 7.09 10.84
N ASN A 160 -3.48 6.44 10.34
CA ASN A 160 -3.37 4.99 10.47
C ASN A 160 -2.92 4.59 11.89
N LYS A 161 -3.01 3.30 12.18
CA LYS A 161 -2.64 2.74 13.48
C LYS A 161 -1.20 3.08 13.87
N GLN A 162 -0.26 3.01 12.93
CA GLN A 162 1.15 3.33 13.17
C GLN A 162 1.34 4.78 13.64
N PHE A 163 0.67 5.74 13.00
CA PHE A 163 0.71 7.14 13.41
C PHE A 163 0.17 7.31 14.84
N MET A 164 -0.97 6.71 15.14
CA MET A 164 -1.60 6.82 16.47
C MET A 164 -0.70 6.25 17.58
N GLU A 165 -0.06 5.10 17.35
CA GLU A 165 0.86 4.47 18.30
C GLU A 165 2.15 5.28 18.47
N GLU A 166 2.71 5.80 17.39
CA GLU A 166 3.97 6.54 17.42
C GLU A 166 3.86 7.88 18.12
N TYR A 167 2.78 8.62 17.83
CA TYR A 167 2.57 9.97 18.37
C TYR A 167 1.68 9.99 19.63
N GLY A 168 1.19 8.84 20.08
CA GLY A 168 0.35 8.71 21.28
C GLY A 168 -1.00 9.41 21.14
N VAL A 169 -1.56 9.40 19.94
CA VAL A 169 -2.82 10.05 19.60
C VAL A 169 -3.97 9.08 19.77
N THR A 170 -5.02 9.48 20.45
CA THR A 170 -6.29 8.75 20.54
C THR A 170 -7.25 9.20 19.44
N GLN A 171 -8.09 8.29 18.98
CA GLN A 171 -8.99 8.47 17.84
C GLN A 171 -10.04 9.58 18.07
N GLN A 172 -9.69 10.84 17.78
CA GLN A 172 -10.64 11.97 17.75
C GLN A 172 -10.61 12.64 16.37
N MET A 173 -10.95 11.83 15.32
CA MET A 173 -11.06 12.32 13.96
C MET A 173 -12.15 13.38 13.84
N GLY A 174 -11.91 14.41 13.03
CA GLY A 174 -12.86 15.47 12.72
C GLY A 174 -12.91 16.62 13.73
N THR A 175 -12.27 16.52 14.90
CA THR A 175 -12.25 17.59 15.90
C THR A 175 -10.85 18.03 16.33
N GLN A 176 -9.86 17.14 16.22
CA GLN A 176 -8.48 17.41 16.62
C GLN A 176 -7.72 18.11 15.49
N LYS A 177 -6.88 19.06 15.85
CA LYS A 177 -6.04 19.80 14.90
C LYS A 177 -4.62 19.26 14.90
N ILE A 178 -3.95 19.35 13.75
CA ILE A 178 -2.56 18.90 13.59
C ILE A 178 -1.59 19.61 14.55
N TYR A 179 -1.85 20.87 14.85
CA TYR A 179 -1.00 21.64 15.75
C TYR A 179 -1.23 21.33 17.25
N ASP A 180 -2.25 20.53 17.59
CA ASP A 180 -2.45 19.96 18.94
C ASP A 180 -1.64 18.66 19.13
N LEU A 181 -1.06 18.13 18.05
CA LEU A 181 -0.28 16.91 18.07
C LEU A 181 1.20 17.18 18.44
N PRO A 182 1.92 16.18 18.96
CA PRO A 182 3.35 16.29 19.23
C PRO A 182 4.22 16.22 17.96
N VAL A 183 3.82 16.96 16.93
CA VAL A 183 4.55 17.09 15.65
C VAL A 183 5.26 18.44 15.56
N SER A 184 6.05 18.66 14.52
CA SER A 184 6.81 19.91 14.35
C SER A 184 5.94 21.16 14.13
N MET A 185 4.69 21.00 13.73
CA MET A 185 3.74 22.08 13.42
C MET A 185 2.84 22.40 14.62
N ARG A 186 3.43 22.83 15.72
CA ARG A 186 2.74 22.99 17.03
C ARG A 186 1.94 24.28 17.17
N THR A 187 1.82 25.11 16.15
CA THR A 187 1.00 26.31 16.17
C THR A 187 0.28 26.50 14.84
N PRO A 188 -0.87 27.20 14.83
CA PRO A 188 -1.58 27.52 13.58
C PRO A 188 -0.69 28.21 12.53
N GLU A 189 0.20 29.13 12.95
CA GLU A 189 1.08 29.87 12.06
C GLU A 189 2.12 28.93 11.39
N LEU A 190 2.65 27.96 12.13
CA LEU A 190 3.56 26.94 11.57
C LEU A 190 2.82 26.01 10.60
N TRP A 191 1.56 25.73 10.85
CA TRP A 191 0.72 24.97 9.93
C TRP A 191 0.48 25.75 8.64
N GLU A 192 0.08 27.01 8.73
CA GLU A 192 -0.14 27.87 7.56
C GLU A 192 1.13 28.03 6.71
N ALA A 193 2.28 28.24 7.36
CA ALA A 193 3.57 28.30 6.67
C ALA A 193 3.86 26.98 5.94
N LYS A 194 3.63 25.83 6.58
CA LYS A 194 3.83 24.50 5.98
C LYS A 194 2.87 24.29 4.81
N LEU A 195 1.61 24.65 4.94
CA LEU A 195 0.62 24.54 3.87
C LEU A 195 1.00 25.38 2.66
N LYS A 196 1.53 26.59 2.89
CA LYS A 196 2.07 27.44 1.84
C LYS A 196 3.25 26.76 1.14
N ASP A 197 4.21 26.22 1.90
CA ASP A 197 5.36 25.48 1.32
C ASP A 197 4.89 24.33 0.43
N ILE A 198 3.87 23.56 0.85
CA ILE A 198 3.32 22.45 0.08
C ILE A 198 2.74 22.94 -1.24
N ARG A 199 1.95 24.00 -1.20
CA ARG A 199 1.34 24.61 -2.40
C ARG A 199 2.39 25.20 -3.36
N ASP A 200 3.38 25.93 -2.82
CA ASP A 200 4.45 26.55 -3.61
C ASP A 200 5.34 25.50 -4.29
N ASN A 201 5.45 24.28 -3.73
CA ASN A 201 6.16 23.13 -4.32
C ASN A 201 5.27 22.23 -5.21
N GLY A 202 4.14 22.74 -5.70
CA GLY A 202 3.28 22.02 -6.63
C GLY A 202 2.46 20.89 -5.96
N GLY A 203 2.20 21.00 -4.66
CA GLY A 203 1.36 20.09 -3.91
C GLY A 203 2.06 18.79 -3.44
N SER A 204 3.36 18.62 -3.71
CA SER A 204 4.11 17.44 -3.31
C SER A 204 5.57 17.76 -3.06
N PHE A 205 6.09 17.44 -1.86
CA PHE A 205 7.52 17.49 -1.60
C PHE A 205 7.90 16.61 -0.40
N SER A 206 9.20 16.31 -0.28
CA SER A 206 9.73 15.51 0.82
C SER A 206 10.80 16.26 1.59
N TYR A 207 10.83 16.06 2.90
CA TYR A 207 11.83 16.66 3.78
C TYR A 207 12.19 15.71 4.93
N ARG A 208 13.29 16.00 5.61
CA ARG A 208 13.68 15.28 6.82
C ARG A 208 13.36 16.10 8.05
N ALA A 209 12.81 15.44 9.06
CA ALA A 209 12.50 16.04 10.35
C ALA A 209 13.13 15.22 11.48
N ALA A 210 13.68 15.91 12.49
CA ALA A 210 14.07 15.26 13.74
C ALA A 210 12.83 15.15 14.64
N TYR A 211 12.65 13.97 15.23
CA TYR A 211 11.54 13.67 16.12
C TYR A 211 12.04 12.96 17.39
N VAL A 212 11.48 13.33 18.53
CA VAL A 212 11.70 12.64 19.80
C VAL A 212 10.39 11.98 20.22
N ARG A 213 10.37 10.65 20.21
CA ARG A 213 9.20 9.89 20.67
C ARG A 213 8.97 10.13 22.15
N LYS A 214 7.72 10.29 22.55
CA LYS A 214 7.36 10.49 23.96
C LYS A 214 7.88 9.33 24.82
N GLY A 215 8.74 9.67 25.80
CA GLY A 215 9.41 8.68 26.68
C GLY A 215 10.74 8.15 26.18
N GLU A 216 11.23 8.60 25.02
CA GLU A 216 12.58 8.31 24.52
C GLU A 216 13.47 9.56 24.65
N GLU A 217 14.77 9.35 24.94
CA GLU A 217 15.77 10.43 25.00
C GLU A 217 16.46 10.67 23.65
N LYS A 218 16.31 9.73 22.69
CA LYS A 218 17.03 9.75 21.42
C LYS A 218 16.21 10.40 20.32
N ASN A 219 16.85 11.30 19.57
CA ASN A 219 16.31 11.84 18.34
C ASN A 219 16.20 10.73 17.27
N ARG A 220 15.04 10.62 16.65
CA ARG A 220 14.80 9.85 15.43
C ARG A 220 14.83 10.78 14.24
N VAL A 221 15.15 10.25 13.08
CA VAL A 221 15.12 10.98 11.82
C VAL A 221 14.03 10.41 10.96
N HIS A 222 13.04 11.23 10.67
CA HIS A 222 11.92 10.87 9.81
C HIS A 222 12.09 11.47 8.42
N GLN A 223 11.83 10.67 7.39
CA GLN A 223 11.57 11.15 6.04
C GLN A 223 10.07 11.39 5.94
N VAL A 224 9.67 12.62 5.68
CA VAL A 224 8.27 13.02 5.54
C VAL A 224 8.01 13.35 4.09
N SER A 225 7.04 12.68 3.47
CA SER A 225 6.53 12.98 2.13
C SER A 225 5.13 13.52 2.24
N THR A 226 4.85 14.65 1.58
CA THR A 226 3.56 15.33 1.61
C THR A 226 2.92 15.32 0.23
N TYR A 227 1.60 15.16 0.20
CA TYR A 227 0.79 15.20 -1.02
C TYR A 227 -0.49 15.98 -0.76
N LEU A 228 -0.79 16.91 -1.66
CA LEU A 228 -2.03 17.65 -1.68
C LEU A 228 -2.99 16.95 -2.65
N THR A 229 -4.17 16.62 -2.19
CA THR A 229 -5.27 16.12 -3.03
C THR A 229 -6.49 17.00 -2.85
N GLN A 230 -7.30 17.09 -3.88
CA GLN A 230 -8.56 17.83 -3.84
C GLN A 230 -9.68 16.85 -4.21
N GLU A 231 -10.64 16.69 -3.31
CA GLU A 231 -11.86 15.92 -3.53
C GLU A 231 -13.04 16.85 -3.30
N ASP A 232 -13.86 17.02 -4.34
CA ASP A 232 -14.93 18.02 -4.37
C ASP A 232 -14.40 19.40 -3.98
N ASP A 233 -14.97 20.03 -2.94
CA ASP A 233 -14.55 21.32 -2.40
C ASP A 233 -13.57 21.20 -1.21
N THR A 234 -13.09 19.99 -0.89
CA THR A 234 -12.22 19.74 0.25
C THR A 234 -10.78 19.48 -0.19
N GLU A 235 -9.86 20.30 0.28
CA GLU A 235 -8.42 20.14 0.09
C GLU A 235 -7.87 19.27 1.24
N LEU A 236 -7.22 18.14 0.90
CA LEU A 236 -6.61 17.22 1.86
C LEU A 236 -5.10 17.18 1.68
N ILE A 237 -4.40 17.27 2.78
CA ILE A 237 -2.95 17.16 2.84
C ILE A 237 -2.57 15.83 3.52
N TRP A 238 -1.91 14.98 2.76
CA TRP A 238 -1.41 13.69 3.21
C TRP A 238 0.04 13.80 3.65
N PHE A 239 0.37 13.15 4.76
CA PHE A 239 1.72 12.98 5.26
C PHE A 239 2.03 11.50 5.37
N PHE A 240 3.10 11.08 4.72
CA PHE A 240 3.69 9.74 4.83
C PHE A 240 5.03 9.92 5.53
N THR A 241 5.17 9.34 6.71
CA THR A 241 6.33 9.51 7.57
C THR A 241 7.00 8.18 7.82
N GLN A 242 8.24 8.06 7.38
CA GLN A 242 9.07 6.88 7.55
C GLN A 242 10.22 7.16 8.52
N ASP A 243 10.41 6.31 9.52
CA ASP A 243 11.60 6.35 10.37
C ASP A 243 12.81 5.80 9.60
N ILE A 244 13.77 6.67 9.28
CA ILE A 244 14.98 6.32 8.54
C ILE A 244 16.22 6.34 9.45
N THR A 245 16.04 6.36 10.76
CA THR A 245 17.13 6.48 11.75
C THR A 245 18.17 5.38 11.58
N ASP A 246 17.73 4.12 11.48
CA ASP A 246 18.66 2.99 11.35
C ASP A 246 19.32 2.94 9.95
N VAL A 247 18.62 3.39 8.91
CA VAL A 247 19.20 3.52 7.56
C VAL A 247 20.36 4.54 7.56
N ILE A 248 20.14 5.69 8.21
CA ILE A 248 21.18 6.73 8.31
C ILE A 248 22.35 6.22 9.14
N LYS A 249 22.12 5.60 10.31
CA LYS A 249 23.18 5.04 11.16
C LYS A 249 24.03 4.03 10.41
N LYS A 250 23.40 3.03 9.77
CA LYS A 250 24.11 2.02 8.98
C LYS A 250 24.94 2.63 7.86
N ARG A 251 24.39 3.62 7.16
CA ARG A 251 25.13 4.34 6.11
C ARG A 251 26.35 5.08 6.68
N ASP A 252 26.19 5.75 7.80
CA ASP A 252 27.26 6.53 8.43
C ASP A 252 28.33 5.59 9.02
N GLU A 253 27.94 4.46 9.62
CA GLU A 253 28.86 3.39 10.07
C GLU A 253 29.67 2.81 8.91
N LEU A 254 29.01 2.50 7.77
CA LEU A 254 29.68 2.01 6.56
C LEU A 254 30.66 3.06 6.02
N ARG A 255 30.29 4.34 6.05
CA ARG A 255 31.16 5.43 5.61
C ARG A 255 32.40 5.57 6.50
N GLU A 256 32.22 5.52 7.81
CA GLU A 256 33.33 5.56 8.78
C GLU A 256 34.24 4.35 8.59
N LEU A 257 33.69 3.14 8.42
CA LEU A 257 34.49 1.94 8.17
C LEU A 257 35.30 2.07 6.87
N ASN A 258 34.67 2.55 5.78
CA ASN A 258 35.38 2.76 4.51
C ASN A 258 36.49 3.79 4.65
N LEU A 259 36.26 4.92 5.35
CA LEU A 259 37.29 5.91 5.60
C LEU A 259 38.47 5.35 6.46
N LEU A 260 38.13 4.52 7.45
CA LEU A 260 39.15 3.84 8.27
C LEU A 260 39.98 2.87 7.44
N LEU A 261 39.31 2.02 6.62
CA LEU A 261 39.98 1.07 5.72
C LEU A 261 40.90 1.80 4.72
N ASP A 262 40.39 2.83 4.07
CA ASP A 262 41.21 3.65 3.15
C ASP A 262 42.37 4.30 3.86
N GLY A 263 42.17 4.80 5.07
CA GLY A 263 43.23 5.37 5.89
C GLY A 263 44.32 4.34 6.24
N ILE A 264 43.94 3.14 6.65
CA ILE A 264 44.88 2.04 6.96
C ILE A 264 45.62 1.63 5.68
N LEU A 265 44.90 1.24 4.63
CA LEU A 265 45.49 0.69 3.41
C LEU A 265 46.42 1.66 2.68
N ASN A 266 46.15 2.98 2.78
CA ASN A 266 47.01 3.99 2.17
C ASN A 266 48.21 4.42 3.04
N ASN A 267 48.21 4.08 4.33
CA ASN A 267 49.32 4.42 5.23
C ASN A 267 50.22 3.22 5.58
N VAL A 268 49.82 1.97 5.27
CA VAL A 268 50.74 0.84 5.43
C VAL A 268 51.88 0.93 4.40
N PRO A 269 53.11 0.66 4.79
CA PRO A 269 54.29 0.72 3.90
C PRO A 269 54.39 -0.56 3.04
N VAL A 270 53.29 -1.04 2.53
CA VAL A 270 53.19 -2.24 1.67
C VAL A 270 52.49 -1.86 0.39
N TYR A 271 52.97 -2.37 -0.73
CA TYR A 271 52.34 -2.18 -2.04
C TYR A 271 51.16 -3.11 -2.16
N LEU A 272 49.92 -2.55 -2.12
CA LEU A 272 48.70 -3.32 -2.13
C LEU A 272 47.89 -3.05 -3.38
N TYR A 273 47.50 -4.13 -4.00
CA TYR A 273 46.55 -4.10 -5.14
C TYR A 273 45.57 -5.27 -5.08
N VAL A 274 44.44 -5.11 -5.73
CA VAL A 274 43.42 -6.16 -5.92
C VAL A 274 43.05 -6.19 -7.39
N LYS A 275 42.92 -7.38 -7.96
CA LYS A 275 42.49 -7.60 -9.34
C LYS A 275 41.21 -8.44 -9.38
N ASP A 276 40.40 -8.25 -10.43
CA ASP A 276 39.19 -9.04 -10.69
C ASP A 276 39.51 -10.13 -11.71
N PRO A 277 39.52 -11.42 -11.33
CA PRO A 277 39.79 -12.49 -12.27
C PRO A 277 38.69 -12.70 -13.30
N GLU A 278 37.42 -12.28 -12.97
CA GLU A 278 36.27 -12.39 -13.88
C GLU A 278 36.24 -11.26 -14.92
N ASP A 279 36.89 -10.13 -14.64
CA ASP A 279 37.01 -8.99 -15.55
C ASP A 279 38.46 -8.84 -16.05
N ASP A 280 38.99 -9.88 -16.69
CA ASP A 280 40.33 -9.90 -17.30
C ASP A 280 41.46 -9.41 -16.38
N PHE A 281 41.37 -9.68 -15.08
CA PHE A 281 42.33 -9.24 -14.08
C PHE A 281 42.55 -7.73 -14.06
N ARG A 282 41.51 -6.96 -14.29
CA ARG A 282 41.57 -5.50 -14.10
C ARG A 282 41.76 -5.15 -12.66
N TYR A 283 42.52 -4.09 -12.38
CA TYR A 283 42.76 -3.61 -11.05
C TYR A 283 41.49 -2.99 -10.46
N LEU A 284 41.04 -3.55 -9.33
CA LEU A 284 39.95 -3.01 -8.51
C LEU A 284 40.47 -2.05 -7.44
N TYR A 285 41.66 -2.30 -6.94
CA TYR A 285 42.26 -1.50 -5.89
C TYR A 285 43.77 -1.30 -6.12
N TRP A 286 44.28 -0.13 -5.75
CA TRP A 286 45.67 0.27 -5.90
C TRP A 286 45.98 1.30 -4.84
N ASN A 287 46.78 0.94 -3.80
CA ASN A 287 47.03 1.86 -2.69
C ASN A 287 48.07 2.94 -3.02
N LYS A 288 48.10 3.96 -2.18
CA LYS A 288 49.01 5.11 -2.34
C LYS A 288 50.47 4.69 -2.39
N ALA A 289 50.90 3.77 -1.49
CA ALA A 289 52.28 3.29 -1.44
C ALA A 289 52.70 2.64 -2.78
N PHE A 290 51.83 1.87 -3.40
CA PHE A 290 52.12 1.27 -4.72
C PHE A 290 52.12 2.32 -5.83
N ALA A 291 51.19 3.29 -5.80
CA ALA A 291 51.18 4.40 -6.74
C ALA A 291 52.47 5.24 -6.69
N GLU A 292 52.95 5.54 -5.52
CA GLU A 292 54.22 6.28 -5.32
C GLU A 292 55.44 5.47 -5.77
N HIS A 293 55.46 4.18 -5.49
CA HIS A 293 56.53 3.27 -5.89
C HIS A 293 56.61 3.03 -7.41
N SER A 294 55.47 2.65 -8.03
CA SER A 294 55.38 2.35 -9.44
C SER A 294 55.42 3.60 -10.33
N LYS A 295 55.16 4.78 -9.75
CA LYS A 295 54.91 6.06 -10.43
C LYS A 295 53.66 6.04 -11.33
N ILE A 296 52.73 5.12 -11.05
CA ILE A 296 51.45 5.00 -11.72
C ILE A 296 50.34 5.38 -10.74
N PRO A 297 49.67 6.49 -10.93
CA PRO A 297 48.59 6.89 -10.02
C PRO A 297 47.39 5.91 -10.11
N ALA A 298 46.69 5.70 -8.98
CA ALA A 298 45.53 4.80 -8.90
C ALA A 298 44.46 5.09 -9.97
N SER A 299 44.23 6.34 -10.29
CA SER A 299 43.30 6.76 -11.34
C SER A 299 43.68 6.26 -12.75
N ARG A 300 44.95 5.91 -12.97
CA ARG A 300 45.44 5.33 -14.20
C ARG A 300 45.46 3.80 -14.17
N ALA A 301 45.55 3.19 -12.99
CA ALA A 301 45.62 1.74 -12.82
C ALA A 301 44.26 1.08 -12.71
N ILE A 302 43.35 1.64 -11.93
CA ILE A 302 42.00 1.07 -11.68
C ILE A 302 41.22 0.93 -12.99
N GLY A 303 40.61 -0.24 -13.19
CA GLY A 303 39.87 -0.61 -14.39
C GLY A 303 40.74 -1.00 -15.57
N ARG A 304 42.08 -1.12 -15.40
CA ARG A 304 43.02 -1.52 -16.43
C ARG A 304 43.72 -2.83 -16.08
N THR A 305 44.26 -3.50 -17.10
CA THR A 305 45.04 -4.73 -16.99
C THR A 305 46.55 -4.41 -16.86
N ASP A 306 47.36 -5.40 -16.48
CA ASP A 306 48.81 -5.30 -16.49
C ASP A 306 49.37 -4.85 -17.85
N PHE A 307 48.78 -5.38 -18.94
CA PHE A 307 49.20 -5.08 -20.32
C PHE A 307 48.97 -3.62 -20.73
N GLU A 308 48.04 -2.95 -20.08
CA GLU A 308 47.70 -1.56 -20.36
C GLU A 308 48.50 -0.55 -19.53
N ILE A 309 49.09 -0.99 -18.38
CA ILE A 309 49.74 -0.09 -17.44
C ILE A 309 51.25 -0.28 -17.32
N PHE A 310 51.77 -1.51 -17.51
CA PHE A 310 53.24 -1.74 -17.44
C PHE A 310 53.87 -1.61 -18.80
N PRO A 311 55.08 -0.97 -18.88
CA PRO A 311 55.74 -0.72 -20.16
C PRO A 311 56.29 -1.99 -20.83
N GLU A 312 56.74 -2.96 -20.02
CA GLU A 312 57.34 -4.19 -20.47
C GLU A 312 56.29 -5.30 -20.59
N ARG A 313 56.05 -5.75 -21.82
CA ARG A 313 55.05 -6.80 -22.09
C ARG A 313 55.40 -8.14 -21.43
N ALA A 314 56.68 -8.45 -21.32
CA ALA A 314 57.18 -9.68 -20.68
C ALA A 314 56.82 -9.72 -19.18
N ASP A 315 56.84 -8.56 -18.49
CA ASP A 315 56.41 -8.45 -17.11
C ASP A 315 54.92 -8.68 -16.96
N ALA A 316 54.09 -8.05 -17.82
CA ALA A 316 52.65 -8.25 -17.84
C ALA A 316 52.23 -9.70 -18.10
N GLU A 317 52.95 -10.39 -19.03
CA GLU A 317 52.69 -11.82 -19.33
C GLU A 317 53.07 -12.73 -18.16
N ARG A 318 54.14 -12.39 -17.40
CA ARG A 318 54.53 -13.10 -16.18
C ARG A 318 53.50 -12.90 -15.09
N PHE A 319 53.11 -11.66 -14.81
CA PHE A 319 52.08 -11.35 -13.80
C PHE A 319 50.78 -12.07 -14.05
N ARG A 320 50.33 -12.11 -15.33
CA ARG A 320 49.14 -12.83 -15.75
C ARG A 320 49.24 -14.33 -15.52
N ARG A 321 50.41 -14.91 -15.82
CA ARG A 321 50.64 -16.35 -15.62
C ARG A 321 50.56 -16.72 -14.16
N ASP A 322 51.17 -15.91 -13.27
CA ASP A 322 51.14 -16.14 -11.84
C ASP A 322 49.73 -15.96 -11.29
N ASP A 323 48.97 -14.99 -11.78
CA ASP A 323 47.58 -14.78 -11.40
C ASP A 323 46.69 -15.97 -11.81
N LEU A 324 46.89 -16.50 -13.04
CA LEU A 324 46.18 -17.71 -13.48
C LEU A 324 46.56 -18.95 -12.67
N GLU A 325 47.85 -19.09 -12.29
CA GLU A 325 48.32 -20.20 -11.45
C GLU A 325 47.65 -20.12 -10.04
N LEU A 326 47.55 -18.93 -9.44
CA LEU A 326 46.82 -18.69 -8.18
C LEU A 326 45.38 -19.14 -8.26
N ILE A 327 44.67 -18.78 -9.34
CA ILE A 327 43.29 -19.20 -9.57
C ILE A 327 43.19 -20.72 -9.72
N ARG A 328 44.14 -21.35 -10.46
CA ARG A 328 44.14 -22.81 -10.72
C ARG A 328 44.41 -23.63 -9.45
N THR A 329 45.38 -23.21 -8.64
CA THR A 329 45.85 -23.96 -7.47
C THR A 329 45.12 -23.62 -6.19
N HIS A 330 44.55 -22.42 -6.06
CA HIS A 330 44.04 -21.84 -4.87
C HIS A 330 45.10 -21.73 -3.73
N GLU A 331 46.37 -21.91 -4.06
CA GLU A 331 47.48 -21.84 -3.12
C GLU A 331 48.10 -20.44 -3.14
N ARG A 332 48.38 -19.90 -1.96
CA ARG A 332 49.06 -18.62 -1.80
C ARG A 332 50.44 -18.68 -2.46
N ILE A 333 50.76 -17.68 -3.30
CA ILE A 333 52.04 -17.53 -3.95
C ILE A 333 52.86 -16.52 -3.15
N ASP A 334 54.09 -16.91 -2.76
CA ASP A 334 55.09 -16.06 -2.09
C ASP A 334 56.39 -16.17 -2.82
N MET A 335 56.78 -15.10 -3.51
CA MET A 335 57.94 -15.15 -4.41
C MET A 335 58.67 -13.81 -4.45
N GLN A 336 59.97 -13.88 -4.79
CA GLN A 336 60.73 -12.70 -5.18
C GLN A 336 60.65 -12.49 -6.68
N GLU A 337 60.23 -11.32 -7.08
CA GLU A 337 60.11 -10.99 -8.50
C GLU A 337 60.82 -9.65 -8.84
N THR A 338 61.14 -9.52 -10.13
CA THR A 338 61.69 -8.27 -10.67
C THR A 338 60.71 -7.70 -11.70
N TYR A 339 60.61 -6.39 -11.75
CA TYR A 339 59.85 -5.69 -12.75
C TYR A 339 60.47 -4.36 -13.14
N VAL A 340 60.18 -3.88 -14.36
CA VAL A 340 60.61 -2.55 -14.78
C VAL A 340 59.56 -1.50 -14.42
N ALA A 341 59.91 -0.57 -13.53
CA ALA A 341 59.04 0.52 -13.18
C ALA A 341 58.80 1.48 -14.37
N ALA A 342 57.77 2.32 -14.27
CA ALA A 342 57.48 3.34 -15.31
C ALA A 342 58.64 4.32 -15.55
N THR A 343 59.59 4.41 -14.61
CA THR A 343 60.83 5.20 -14.73
C THR A 343 61.94 4.49 -15.53
N GLY A 344 61.75 3.24 -15.93
CA GLY A 344 62.76 2.40 -16.57
C GLY A 344 63.71 1.72 -15.60
N GLU A 345 63.56 1.87 -14.29
CA GLU A 345 64.38 1.22 -13.27
C GLU A 345 63.91 -0.21 -13.01
N THR A 346 64.85 -1.16 -12.93
CA THR A 346 64.56 -2.52 -12.48
C THR A 346 64.42 -2.57 -10.99
N ARG A 347 63.31 -3.10 -10.49
CA ARG A 347 62.97 -3.21 -9.06
C ARG A 347 62.85 -4.69 -8.67
N ILE A 348 63.28 -5.03 -7.49
CA ILE A 348 63.15 -6.35 -6.87
C ILE A 348 62.14 -6.21 -5.71
N VAL A 349 61.09 -7.02 -5.73
CA VAL A 349 60.01 -6.99 -4.73
C VAL A 349 59.72 -8.41 -4.24
N GLN A 350 59.35 -8.52 -2.97
CA GLN A 350 58.75 -9.72 -2.42
C GLN A 350 57.25 -9.60 -2.63
N THR A 351 56.68 -10.48 -3.44
CA THR A 351 55.25 -10.46 -3.81
C THR A 351 54.55 -11.62 -3.15
N LEU A 352 53.44 -11.27 -2.48
CA LEU A 352 52.50 -12.19 -1.88
C LEU A 352 51.17 -12.08 -2.61
N LYS A 353 50.73 -13.17 -3.24
CA LYS A 353 49.42 -13.26 -3.91
C LYS A 353 48.53 -14.25 -3.18
N ALA A 354 47.28 -13.89 -2.91
CA ALA A 354 46.26 -14.72 -2.27
C ALA A 354 44.86 -14.40 -2.83
N LEU A 355 43.99 -15.40 -2.85
CA LEU A 355 42.60 -15.19 -3.17
C LEU A 355 41.86 -14.55 -1.98
N VAL A 356 41.04 -13.59 -2.29
CA VAL A 356 40.17 -12.94 -1.30
C VAL A 356 38.72 -13.26 -1.70
N PRO A 357 37.99 -14.00 -0.86
CA PRO A 357 36.59 -14.29 -1.16
C PRO A 357 35.77 -12.99 -1.10
N MET A 358 34.94 -12.77 -2.14
CA MET A 358 33.97 -11.69 -2.16
C MET A 358 32.56 -12.30 -2.17
N GLU A 359 31.62 -11.70 -1.42
CA GLU A 359 30.25 -12.17 -1.37
C GLU A 359 29.64 -12.23 -2.78
N GLY A 360 29.16 -13.44 -3.17
CA GLY A 360 28.58 -13.70 -4.50
C GLY A 360 29.57 -13.98 -5.62
N ARG A 361 30.88 -14.10 -5.32
CA ARG A 361 31.93 -14.52 -6.25
C ARG A 361 32.82 -15.58 -5.58
N GLU A 362 33.02 -16.70 -6.25
CA GLU A 362 33.98 -17.74 -5.84
C GLU A 362 35.40 -17.38 -6.17
#